data_5c80453cc7c30c008f8d1c3d476fd602
#
_entry.id   5c80453cc7c30c008f8d1c3d476fd602
#
_cell.length_a   1.000
_cell.length_b   1.000
_cell.length_c   1.000
_cell.angle_alpha   90.00
_cell.angle_beta   90.00
_cell.angle_gamma   90.00
#
_symmetry.space_group_name_H-M   'P 1'
#
loop_
_entity.id
_entity.type
_entity.pdbx_description
1 polymer ?
#
loop_
_entity_poly.entity_id
_entity_poly.type
_entity_poly.pdbx_seq_one_letter_code
_entity_poly.pdbx_strand_id
1 'polypeptide(L)'
;MFKPTRILSILVVSCLLVSAAVAQKGRDKIEIVKPKVYVAPLLETSPNLQAILDKAVSDVMTAGKFKPGEMAATVIDVRDPAKWATASFEGERQLYTASVVKMFYMAALERQLEDGKVTMTKELERGLKDMIVDSSNEATQYILDVLTDTSSGSELPQKQFEAWQYKRNRVNRFFSSLGYTNINVNQKTFCEDAYGIEQQSRKYKGQNRNMLTTNATARLLAEIATRRFVNEIRSNAMLGLMSRDWTTTDKDPNSQSVNFTGKALIDNKMTGAKLWSKAGWTSKARHDAAYIETTDGQKVVIVVFTENHANEFEHVPAVAAKVLNALKESK
;
A
#
# COMPACT_ATOMS: atom_id res chain seq x y z
N MET A 1 -31.08 -54.75 -45.84
CA MET A 1 -31.67 -53.84 -44.83
C MET A 1 -30.71 -53.83 -43.62
N PHE A 2 -29.69 -52.96 -43.65
CA PHE A 2 -28.70 -52.81 -42.60
C PHE A 2 -28.77 -51.39 -42.06
N LYS A 3 -28.97 -51.23 -40.74
CA LYS A 3 -28.99 -49.98 -40.05
C LYS A 3 -27.55 -49.60 -39.64
N PRO A 4 -27.10 -48.35 -39.88
CA PRO A 4 -25.91 -47.82 -39.25
C PRO A 4 -26.33 -46.93 -38.08
N THR A 5 -25.93 -47.23 -36.89
CA THR A 5 -25.97 -46.23 -35.82
C THR A 5 -25.03 -46.59 -34.68
N ARG A 6 -24.24 -45.61 -34.25
CA ARG A 6 -23.46 -45.52 -33.01
C ARG A 6 -21.93 -45.64 -33.14
N ILE A 7 -21.30 -44.62 -33.72
CA ILE A 7 -19.92 -44.25 -33.39
C ILE A 7 -19.85 -42.72 -33.52
N LEU A 8 -20.33 -41.99 -32.55
CA LEU A 8 -20.10 -40.51 -32.50
C LEU A 8 -20.31 -39.92 -31.11
N SER A 9 -19.82 -40.53 -30.05
CA SER A 9 -19.99 -39.99 -28.72
C SER A 9 -18.76 -40.10 -27.79
N ILE A 10 -17.62 -40.56 -28.28
CA ILE A 10 -16.44 -40.78 -27.38
C ILE A 10 -15.32 -39.74 -27.62
N LEU A 11 -15.34 -38.95 -28.70
CA LEU A 11 -14.24 -38.02 -29.02
C LEU A 11 -14.34 -36.64 -28.38
N VAL A 12 -15.49 -36.23 -27.84
CA VAL A 12 -15.67 -34.89 -27.25
C VAL A 12 -15.27 -34.80 -25.79
N VAL A 13 -15.28 -35.92 -25.04
CA VAL A 13 -14.94 -35.88 -23.62
C VAL A 13 -13.44 -35.86 -23.37
N SER A 14 -12.62 -36.33 -24.30
CA SER A 14 -11.16 -36.38 -24.14
C SER A 14 -10.50 -35.00 -24.32
N CYS A 15 -11.07 -34.09 -25.10
CA CYS A 15 -10.49 -32.74 -25.31
C CYS A 15 -10.72 -31.78 -24.15
N LEU A 16 -11.79 -31.95 -23.36
CA LEU A 16 -12.08 -31.10 -22.20
C LEU A 16 -11.23 -31.41 -20.98
N LEU A 17 -10.81 -32.67 -20.83
CA LEU A 17 -9.93 -33.08 -19.71
C LEU A 17 -8.46 -32.68 -19.95
N VAL A 18 -8.00 -32.57 -21.18
CA VAL A 18 -6.65 -32.10 -21.50
C VAL A 18 -6.51 -30.59 -21.28
N SER A 19 -7.55 -29.80 -21.53
CA SER A 19 -7.53 -28.35 -21.31
C SER A 19 -7.46 -27.98 -19.83
N ALA A 20 -8.09 -28.75 -18.93
CA ALA A 20 -8.03 -28.53 -17.49
C ALA A 20 -6.66 -28.93 -16.89
N ALA A 21 -5.99 -29.95 -17.44
CA ALA A 21 -4.67 -30.39 -16.97
C ALA A 21 -3.54 -29.46 -17.42
N VAL A 22 -3.70 -28.72 -18.53
CA VAL A 22 -2.71 -27.74 -19.00
C VAL A 22 -2.80 -26.43 -18.20
N ALA A 23 -3.97 -26.06 -17.70
CA ALA A 23 -4.16 -24.88 -16.86
C ALA A 23 -3.53 -25.04 -15.45
N GLN A 24 -3.22 -26.24 -14.99
CA GLN A 24 -2.65 -26.51 -13.68
C GLN A 24 -1.11 -26.65 -13.69
N LYS A 25 -0.47 -26.62 -14.88
CA LYS A 25 0.98 -26.88 -15.06
C LYS A 25 1.87 -25.63 -15.01
N GLY A 26 1.39 -24.49 -14.55
CA GLY A 26 2.17 -23.25 -14.61
C GLY A 26 1.84 -22.20 -13.56
N ARG A 27 1.54 -22.55 -12.32
CA ARG A 27 1.63 -21.52 -11.25
C ARG A 27 3.09 -21.14 -11.15
N ASP A 28 3.37 -19.88 -11.51
CA ASP A 28 4.67 -19.25 -11.33
C ASP A 28 5.15 -19.54 -9.89
N LYS A 29 6.37 -20.08 -9.75
CA LYS A 29 6.91 -20.55 -8.46
C LYS A 29 6.88 -19.48 -7.37
N ILE A 30 6.95 -18.19 -7.76
CA ILE A 30 6.97 -17.05 -6.83
C ILE A 30 5.62 -16.31 -6.77
N GLU A 31 4.52 -16.87 -7.33
CA GLU A 31 3.20 -16.23 -7.22
C GLU A 31 2.79 -16.08 -5.77
N ILE A 32 2.30 -14.88 -5.39
CA ILE A 32 1.91 -14.55 -4.02
C ILE A 32 0.48 -15.04 -3.80
N VAL A 33 0.29 -15.93 -2.84
CA VAL A 33 -0.99 -16.59 -2.61
C VAL A 33 -1.63 -16.10 -1.32
N LYS A 34 -2.92 -15.80 -1.37
CA LYS A 34 -3.72 -15.53 -0.17
C LYS A 34 -3.64 -16.73 0.80
N PRO A 35 -3.30 -16.49 2.09
CA PRO A 35 -3.37 -17.55 3.10
C PRO A 35 -4.78 -18.09 3.26
N LYS A 36 -4.91 -19.42 3.43
CA LYS A 36 -6.22 -20.07 3.64
C LYS A 36 -6.95 -19.53 4.87
N VAL A 37 -6.19 -19.18 5.90
CA VAL A 37 -6.68 -18.69 7.20
C VAL A 37 -6.87 -17.17 7.24
N TYR A 38 -6.59 -16.46 6.14
CA TYR A 38 -6.72 -15.00 6.13
C TYR A 38 -8.18 -14.59 6.20
N VAL A 39 -8.49 -13.79 7.22
CA VAL A 39 -9.79 -13.14 7.41
C VAL A 39 -9.57 -11.62 7.34
N ALA A 40 -10.31 -10.97 6.45
CA ALA A 40 -10.27 -9.51 6.36
C ALA A 40 -10.76 -8.87 7.68
N PRO A 41 -10.14 -7.76 8.12
CA PRO A 41 -10.60 -7.09 9.33
C PRO A 41 -12.02 -6.54 9.17
N LEU A 42 -12.76 -6.51 10.27
CA LEU A 42 -14.03 -5.82 10.34
C LEU A 42 -13.78 -4.34 10.61
N LEU A 43 -14.21 -3.50 9.67
CA LEU A 43 -14.12 -2.04 9.75
C LEU A 43 -15.56 -1.49 9.89
N GLU A 44 -15.83 -0.76 10.96
CA GLU A 44 -17.14 -0.13 11.15
C GLU A 44 -17.01 1.39 11.20
N THR A 45 -17.82 2.07 10.42
CA THR A 45 -17.88 3.55 10.46
C THR A 45 -18.32 4.01 11.83
N SER A 46 -17.51 4.86 12.46
CA SER A 46 -17.82 5.51 13.72
C SER A 46 -18.32 6.93 13.48
N PRO A 47 -19.57 7.27 13.82
CA PRO A 47 -20.09 8.64 13.64
C PRO A 47 -19.26 9.69 14.37
N ASN A 48 -18.77 9.39 15.59
CA ASN A 48 -17.91 10.29 16.34
C ASN A 48 -16.56 10.51 15.63
N LEU A 49 -15.90 9.43 15.21
CA LEU A 49 -14.62 9.51 14.47
C LEU A 49 -14.81 10.22 13.14
N GLN A 50 -15.95 10.02 12.46
CA GLN A 50 -16.28 10.70 11.22
C GLN A 50 -16.42 12.21 11.44
N ALA A 51 -17.15 12.64 12.47
CA ALA A 51 -17.29 14.06 12.78
C ALA A 51 -15.94 14.73 13.11
N ILE A 52 -15.06 14.03 13.84
CA ILE A 52 -13.69 14.48 14.12
C ILE A 52 -12.90 14.67 12.82
N LEU A 53 -12.91 13.66 11.94
CA LEU A 53 -12.17 13.70 10.70
C LEU A 53 -12.70 14.79 9.75
N ASP A 54 -14.02 14.87 9.58
CA ASP A 54 -14.66 15.86 8.71
C ASP A 54 -14.32 17.28 9.14
N LYS A 55 -14.34 17.55 10.46
CA LYS A 55 -13.92 18.85 10.99
C LYS A 55 -12.45 19.12 10.74
N ALA A 56 -11.58 18.15 11.02
CA ALA A 56 -10.13 18.32 10.82
C ALA A 56 -9.78 18.60 9.35
N VAL A 57 -10.38 17.85 8.42
CA VAL A 57 -10.17 18.02 6.97
C VAL A 57 -10.77 19.34 6.50
N SER A 58 -12.01 19.67 6.88
CA SER A 58 -12.67 20.92 6.48
C SER A 58 -11.86 22.17 6.91
N ASP A 59 -11.37 22.18 8.15
CA ASP A 59 -10.54 23.26 8.67
C ASP A 59 -9.25 23.44 7.85
N VAL A 60 -8.55 22.34 7.55
CA VAL A 60 -7.28 22.36 6.80
C VAL A 60 -7.52 22.71 5.33
N MET A 61 -8.54 22.15 4.69
CA MET A 61 -8.88 22.47 3.30
C MET A 61 -9.25 23.94 3.13
N THR A 62 -10.01 24.50 4.07
CA THR A 62 -10.40 25.92 4.05
C THR A 62 -9.17 26.83 4.20
N ALA A 63 -8.31 26.56 5.19
CA ALA A 63 -7.10 27.33 5.43
C ALA A 63 -6.11 27.25 4.26
N GLY A 64 -5.92 26.05 3.69
CA GLY A 64 -5.03 25.79 2.57
C GLY A 64 -5.63 26.07 1.19
N LYS A 65 -6.90 26.51 1.10
CA LYS A 65 -7.60 26.79 -0.17
C LYS A 65 -7.62 25.60 -1.14
N PHE A 66 -7.78 24.39 -0.59
CA PHE A 66 -7.89 23.18 -1.40
C PHE A 66 -9.14 23.20 -2.29
N LYS A 67 -8.99 22.69 -3.49
CA LYS A 67 -10.11 22.40 -4.37
C LYS A 67 -10.69 21.02 -4.06
N PRO A 68 -11.95 20.77 -4.42
CA PRO A 68 -12.53 19.42 -4.34
C PRO A 68 -11.60 18.39 -5.01
N GLY A 69 -11.32 17.29 -4.31
CA GLY A 69 -10.50 16.23 -4.81
C GLY A 69 -8.99 16.37 -4.63
N GLU A 70 -8.50 17.44 -4.02
CA GLU A 70 -7.07 17.61 -3.77
C GLU A 70 -6.62 17.04 -2.41
N MET A 71 -7.55 16.55 -1.58
CA MET A 71 -7.27 15.86 -0.34
C MET A 71 -8.14 14.62 -0.19
N ALA A 72 -7.58 13.56 0.36
CA ALA A 72 -8.29 12.41 0.90
C ALA A 72 -7.66 11.99 2.22
N ALA A 73 -8.47 11.50 3.16
CA ALA A 73 -7.98 11.07 4.46
C ALA A 73 -8.79 9.89 5.01
N THR A 74 -8.12 9.01 5.76
CA THR A 74 -8.75 7.91 6.48
C THR A 74 -8.13 7.77 7.85
N VAL A 75 -8.98 7.55 8.85
CA VAL A 75 -8.57 7.25 10.23
C VAL A 75 -9.13 5.89 10.64
N ILE A 76 -8.31 5.06 11.28
CA ILE A 76 -8.74 3.78 11.87
C ILE A 76 -8.25 3.73 13.31
N ASP A 77 -9.18 3.60 14.25
CA ASP A 77 -8.90 3.28 15.65
C ASP A 77 -8.82 1.77 15.82
N VAL A 78 -7.65 1.28 16.21
CA VAL A 78 -7.35 -0.16 16.33
C VAL A 78 -7.27 -0.62 17.80
N ARG A 79 -7.79 0.15 18.76
CA ARG A 79 -7.77 -0.19 20.18
C ARG A 79 -8.59 -1.45 20.49
N ASP A 80 -9.72 -1.62 19.84
CA ASP A 80 -10.50 -2.86 19.91
C ASP A 80 -9.97 -3.88 18.89
N PRO A 81 -9.37 -5.00 19.34
CA PRO A 81 -8.81 -5.99 18.42
C PRO A 81 -9.86 -6.76 17.61
N ALA A 82 -11.11 -6.76 18.04
CA ALA A 82 -12.18 -7.49 17.35
C ALA A 82 -12.81 -6.66 16.24
N LYS A 83 -12.84 -5.33 16.40
CA LYS A 83 -13.60 -4.43 15.56
C LYS A 83 -12.96 -3.06 15.51
N TRP A 84 -12.53 -2.64 14.33
CA TRP A 84 -11.88 -1.35 14.17
C TRP A 84 -12.90 -0.27 13.80
N ALA A 85 -12.88 0.84 14.54
CA ALA A 85 -13.64 2.02 14.18
C ALA A 85 -12.93 2.79 13.06
N THR A 86 -13.67 3.18 12.03
CA THR A 86 -13.10 3.90 10.88
C THR A 86 -13.90 5.15 10.53
N ALA A 87 -13.20 6.13 9.98
CA ALA A 87 -13.77 7.31 9.34
C ALA A 87 -12.97 7.63 8.08
N SER A 88 -13.59 8.16 7.04
CA SER A 88 -12.89 8.56 5.83
C SER A 88 -13.51 9.77 5.15
N PHE A 89 -12.64 10.60 4.56
CA PHE A 89 -12.99 11.70 3.67
C PHE A 89 -12.41 11.39 2.28
N GLU A 90 -13.27 11.25 1.27
CA GLU A 90 -12.88 10.79 -0.08
C GLU A 90 -12.02 9.53 -0.08
N GLY A 91 -12.21 8.65 0.91
CA GLY A 91 -11.32 7.52 1.21
C GLY A 91 -11.17 6.50 0.09
N GLU A 92 -12.12 6.40 -0.85
CA GLU A 92 -12.07 5.54 -2.04
C GLU A 92 -11.52 6.25 -3.29
N ARG A 93 -11.15 7.52 -3.17
CA ARG A 93 -10.54 8.25 -4.28
C ARG A 93 -9.15 7.74 -4.55
N GLN A 94 -8.87 7.38 -5.79
CA GLN A 94 -7.53 7.03 -6.24
C GLN A 94 -6.66 8.26 -6.43
N LEU A 95 -5.51 8.29 -5.77
CA LEU A 95 -4.47 9.30 -5.94
C LEU A 95 -3.14 8.66 -6.31
N TYR A 96 -2.29 9.38 -7.02
CA TYR A 96 -0.93 8.92 -7.30
C TYR A 96 -0.15 8.83 -5.98
N THR A 97 0.41 7.68 -5.70
CA THR A 97 0.85 7.27 -4.37
C THR A 97 2.18 7.86 -3.90
N ALA A 98 2.98 8.42 -4.81
CA ALA A 98 4.40 8.66 -4.55
C ALA A 98 5.06 7.44 -3.88
N SER A 99 5.83 7.62 -2.82
CA SER A 99 6.54 6.53 -2.13
C SER A 99 5.70 5.72 -1.13
N VAL A 100 4.43 6.05 -0.91
CA VAL A 100 3.55 5.24 -0.03
C VAL A 100 3.33 3.83 -0.59
N VAL A 101 3.39 3.66 -1.91
CA VAL A 101 3.32 2.33 -2.57
C VAL A 101 4.37 1.34 -2.06
N LYS A 102 5.50 1.81 -1.57
CA LYS A 102 6.61 0.98 -1.05
C LYS A 102 6.19 0.12 0.14
N MET A 103 5.20 0.59 0.92
CA MET A 103 4.60 -0.22 1.98
C MET A 103 3.88 -1.46 1.43
N PHE A 104 3.21 -1.35 0.28
CA PHE A 104 2.57 -2.49 -0.38
C PHE A 104 3.60 -3.49 -0.94
N TYR A 105 4.72 -2.99 -1.50
CA TYR A 105 5.80 -3.86 -1.97
C TYR A 105 6.48 -4.59 -0.81
N MET A 106 6.76 -3.90 0.30
CA MET A 106 7.27 -4.51 1.53
C MET A 106 6.34 -5.63 2.01
N ALA A 107 5.06 -5.35 2.13
CA ALA A 107 4.07 -6.29 2.62
C ALA A 107 3.94 -7.54 1.71
N ALA A 108 4.00 -7.35 0.39
CA ALA A 108 4.00 -8.44 -0.58
C ALA A 108 5.28 -9.29 -0.51
N LEU A 109 6.45 -8.67 -0.32
CA LEU A 109 7.73 -9.36 -0.16
C LEU A 109 7.75 -10.18 1.13
N GLU A 110 7.27 -9.63 2.25
CA GLU A 110 7.18 -10.35 3.52
C GLU A 110 6.28 -11.60 3.40
N ARG A 111 5.22 -11.54 2.57
CA ARG A 111 4.42 -12.73 2.26
C ARG A 111 5.19 -13.77 1.45
N GLN A 112 5.97 -13.37 0.43
CA GLN A 112 6.80 -14.32 -0.33
C GLN A 112 7.91 -14.94 0.53
N LEU A 113 8.52 -14.18 1.43
CA LEU A 113 9.52 -14.67 2.37
C LEU A 113 8.92 -15.69 3.35
N GLU A 114 7.72 -15.43 3.86
CA GLU A 114 7.01 -16.38 4.73
C GLU A 114 6.65 -17.68 4.02
N ASP A 115 6.25 -17.60 2.75
CA ASP A 115 5.94 -18.76 1.94
C ASP A 115 7.19 -19.52 1.44
N GLY A 116 8.41 -19.06 1.76
CA GLY A 116 9.66 -19.64 1.26
C GLY A 116 9.83 -19.53 -0.25
N LYS A 117 9.13 -18.60 -0.90
CA LYS A 117 9.19 -18.38 -2.36
C LYS A 117 10.34 -17.49 -2.79
N VAL A 118 10.77 -16.64 -1.89
CA VAL A 118 11.96 -15.81 -1.99
C VAL A 118 12.79 -16.06 -0.73
N THR A 119 14.10 -16.15 -0.89
CA THR A 119 15.03 -16.29 0.23
C THR A 119 15.65 -14.92 0.54
N MET A 120 15.63 -14.54 1.83
CA MET A 120 16.30 -13.32 2.27
C MET A 120 17.82 -13.46 2.06
N THR A 121 18.40 -12.54 1.31
CA THR A 121 19.83 -12.37 1.17
C THR A 121 20.25 -11.06 1.81
N LYS A 122 21.55 -10.87 2.11
CA LYS A 122 22.04 -9.60 2.66
C LYS A 122 21.72 -8.40 1.75
N GLU A 123 21.76 -8.60 0.43
CA GLU A 123 21.43 -7.55 -0.53
C GLU A 123 19.92 -7.25 -0.57
N LEU A 124 19.07 -8.28 -0.48
CA LEU A 124 17.62 -8.08 -0.41
C LEU A 124 17.21 -7.38 0.89
N GLU A 125 17.84 -7.73 2.01
CA GLU A 125 17.63 -7.07 3.31
C GLU A 125 18.03 -5.59 3.26
N ARG A 126 19.22 -5.29 2.68
CA ARG A 126 19.67 -3.93 2.46
C ARG A 126 18.69 -3.15 1.58
N GLY A 127 18.30 -3.71 0.43
CA GLY A 127 17.34 -3.07 -0.49
C GLY A 127 15.98 -2.83 0.17
N LEU A 128 15.49 -3.78 0.97
CA LEU A 128 14.23 -3.61 1.70
C LEU A 128 14.32 -2.47 2.74
N LYS A 129 15.42 -2.39 3.47
CA LYS A 129 15.69 -1.30 4.41
C LYS A 129 15.75 0.04 3.68
N ASP A 130 16.59 0.16 2.66
CA ASP A 130 16.76 1.41 1.89
C ASP A 130 15.43 1.87 1.24
N MET A 131 14.61 0.90 0.77
CA MET A 131 13.27 1.21 0.21
C MET A 131 12.34 1.86 1.23
N ILE A 132 12.35 1.43 2.49
CA ILE A 132 11.38 1.89 3.51
C ILE A 132 11.96 3.02 4.36
N VAL A 133 13.19 2.89 4.86
CA VAL A 133 13.82 3.87 5.76
C VAL A 133 14.19 5.13 4.97
N ASP A 134 14.95 4.97 3.89
CA ASP A 134 15.50 6.08 3.11
C ASP A 134 14.60 6.46 1.92
N SER A 135 13.57 5.64 1.69
CA SER A 135 12.64 5.81 0.57
C SER A 135 13.33 5.76 -0.80
N SER A 136 14.44 4.99 -0.95
CA SER A 136 15.19 4.84 -2.19
C SER A 136 14.31 4.33 -3.33
N ASN A 137 14.39 4.99 -4.48
CA ASN A 137 13.70 4.56 -5.70
C ASN A 137 14.43 3.40 -6.38
N GLU A 138 15.76 3.39 -6.34
CA GLU A 138 16.61 2.33 -6.87
C GLU A 138 16.37 1.02 -6.13
N ALA A 139 16.35 1.07 -4.79
CA ALA A 139 15.98 -0.08 -3.97
C ALA A 139 14.54 -0.57 -4.27
N THR A 140 13.59 0.35 -4.50
CA THR A 140 12.22 0.00 -4.88
C THR A 140 12.17 -0.75 -6.22
N GLN A 141 12.97 -0.32 -7.20
CA GLN A 141 13.06 -0.99 -8.51
C GLN A 141 13.59 -2.43 -8.36
N TYR A 142 14.64 -2.60 -7.56
CA TYR A 142 15.21 -3.92 -7.26
C TYR A 142 14.20 -4.82 -6.54
N ILE A 143 13.54 -4.32 -5.48
CA ILE A 143 12.52 -5.07 -4.75
C ILE A 143 11.37 -5.50 -5.67
N LEU A 144 10.90 -4.61 -6.54
CA LEU A 144 9.80 -4.94 -7.46
C LEU A 144 10.22 -5.99 -8.50
N ASP A 145 11.47 -5.95 -8.97
CA ASP A 145 12.01 -6.98 -9.89
C ASP A 145 12.06 -8.35 -9.20
N VAL A 146 12.53 -8.42 -7.94
CA VAL A 146 12.52 -9.66 -7.15
C VAL A 146 11.09 -10.17 -6.93
N LEU A 147 10.18 -9.30 -6.49
CA LEU A 147 8.76 -9.62 -6.26
C LEU A 147 8.08 -10.22 -7.47
N THR A 148 8.41 -9.74 -8.66
CA THR A 148 7.64 -10.01 -9.86
C THR A 148 8.37 -10.90 -10.86
N ASP A 149 9.66 -11.22 -10.63
CA ASP A 149 10.51 -11.92 -11.61
C ASP A 149 10.46 -11.21 -12.98
N THR A 150 10.65 -9.89 -12.95
CA THR A 150 10.73 -9.04 -14.14
C THR A 150 11.93 -8.12 -14.03
N SER A 151 12.37 -7.58 -15.15
CA SER A 151 13.43 -6.58 -15.21
C SER A 151 13.08 -5.50 -16.23
N SER A 152 13.69 -4.32 -16.08
CA SER A 152 13.67 -3.28 -17.10
C SER A 152 14.49 -3.71 -18.32
N GLY A 153 14.22 -3.11 -19.47
CA GLY A 153 14.90 -3.40 -20.73
C GLY A 153 14.20 -2.72 -21.91
N SER A 154 14.52 -3.14 -23.11
CA SER A 154 13.84 -2.66 -24.33
C SER A 154 12.37 -3.05 -24.36
N GLU A 155 11.59 -2.38 -25.20
CA GLU A 155 10.21 -2.76 -25.49
C GLU A 155 10.15 -4.20 -26.02
N LEU A 156 9.10 -4.91 -25.64
CA LEU A 156 8.88 -6.27 -26.05
C LEU A 156 7.77 -6.35 -27.12
N PRO A 157 7.86 -7.32 -28.05
CA PRO A 157 6.74 -7.71 -28.91
C PRO A 157 5.51 -8.08 -28.06
N GLN A 158 4.32 -7.82 -28.57
CA GLN A 158 3.05 -7.90 -27.83
C GLN A 158 2.91 -9.16 -26.95
N LYS A 159 3.10 -10.34 -27.50
CA LYS A 159 2.96 -11.61 -26.75
C LYS A 159 3.95 -11.74 -25.59
N GLN A 160 5.21 -11.29 -25.79
CA GLN A 160 6.22 -11.31 -24.75
C GLN A 160 5.92 -10.26 -23.68
N PHE A 161 5.46 -9.08 -24.10
CA PHE A 161 5.03 -8.01 -23.21
C PHE A 161 3.86 -8.44 -22.33
N GLU A 162 2.85 -9.10 -22.87
CA GLU A 162 1.72 -9.61 -22.08
C GLU A 162 2.15 -10.60 -21.00
N ALA A 163 3.09 -11.50 -21.31
CA ALA A 163 3.66 -12.44 -20.36
C ALA A 163 4.45 -11.71 -19.25
N TRP A 164 5.24 -10.71 -19.63
CA TRP A 164 5.98 -9.86 -18.70
C TRP A 164 5.03 -9.03 -17.82
N GLN A 165 4.02 -8.40 -18.41
CA GLN A 165 3.02 -7.59 -17.71
C GLN A 165 2.18 -8.44 -16.75
N TYR A 166 1.88 -9.69 -17.10
CA TYR A 166 1.22 -10.61 -16.18
C TYR A 166 2.06 -10.83 -14.92
N LYS A 167 3.37 -11.08 -15.06
CA LYS A 167 4.28 -11.21 -13.92
C LYS A 167 4.36 -9.90 -13.12
N ARG A 168 4.54 -8.76 -13.78
CA ARG A 168 4.62 -7.44 -13.15
C ARG A 168 3.36 -7.11 -12.35
N ASN A 169 2.19 -7.61 -12.74
CA ASN A 169 0.92 -7.40 -12.05
C ASN A 169 0.67 -8.35 -10.87
N ARG A 170 1.68 -9.09 -10.41
CA ARG A 170 1.57 -10.07 -9.31
C ARG A 170 1.13 -9.42 -8.00
N VAL A 171 1.66 -8.26 -7.65
CA VAL A 171 1.32 -7.55 -6.43
C VAL A 171 -0.15 -7.14 -6.42
N ASN A 172 -0.68 -6.64 -7.53
CA ASN A 172 -2.12 -6.33 -7.64
C ASN A 172 -2.98 -7.57 -7.45
N ARG A 173 -2.62 -8.72 -8.07
CA ARG A 173 -3.38 -9.96 -7.89
C ARG A 173 -3.40 -10.43 -6.44
N PHE A 174 -2.27 -10.29 -5.75
CA PHE A 174 -2.19 -10.63 -4.33
C PHE A 174 -3.14 -9.78 -3.51
N PHE A 175 -3.04 -8.46 -3.56
CA PHE A 175 -3.91 -7.58 -2.79
C PHE A 175 -5.38 -7.72 -3.16
N SER A 176 -5.70 -7.88 -4.44
CA SER A 176 -7.07 -8.19 -4.89
C SER A 176 -7.60 -9.48 -4.25
N SER A 177 -6.77 -10.52 -4.13
CA SER A 177 -7.16 -11.77 -3.47
C SER A 177 -7.46 -11.63 -1.99
N LEU A 178 -6.88 -10.62 -1.32
CA LEU A 178 -7.15 -10.25 0.07
C LEU A 178 -8.37 -9.32 0.21
N GLY A 179 -9.02 -8.95 -0.91
CA GLY A 179 -10.17 -8.05 -0.92
C GLY A 179 -9.80 -6.56 -0.86
N TYR A 180 -8.58 -6.20 -1.25
CA TYR A 180 -8.24 -4.80 -1.53
C TYR A 180 -8.74 -4.43 -2.91
N THR A 181 -9.51 -3.38 -2.99
CA THR A 181 -10.10 -2.88 -4.22
C THR A 181 -9.60 -1.48 -4.53
N ASN A 182 -9.81 -1.04 -5.75
CA ASN A 182 -9.56 0.34 -6.17
C ASN A 182 -8.10 0.80 -5.94
N ILE A 183 -7.12 -0.09 -6.15
CA ILE A 183 -5.68 0.19 -6.09
C ILE A 183 -4.98 -0.30 -7.35
N ASN A 184 -3.83 0.30 -7.66
CA ASN A 184 -2.88 -0.20 -8.64
C ASN A 184 -1.44 -0.08 -8.13
N VAL A 185 -0.75 -1.19 -7.95
CA VAL A 185 0.56 -1.29 -7.32
C VAL A 185 1.48 -2.21 -8.13
N ASN A 186 1.95 -1.73 -9.30
CA ASN A 186 2.72 -2.55 -10.23
C ASN A 186 3.82 -1.79 -10.99
N GLN A 187 4.08 -0.52 -10.64
CA GLN A 187 5.06 0.30 -11.36
C GLN A 187 6.28 0.59 -10.49
N LYS A 188 7.46 0.57 -11.11
CA LYS A 188 8.68 1.10 -10.51
C LYS A 188 8.54 2.59 -10.23
N THR A 189 9.24 3.06 -9.21
CA THR A 189 9.39 4.48 -8.91
C THR A 189 10.68 4.99 -9.59
N PHE A 190 10.56 6.06 -10.37
CA PHE A 190 11.67 6.70 -11.06
C PHE A 190 11.80 8.14 -10.58
N CYS A 191 13.03 8.66 -10.53
CA CYS A 191 13.26 10.07 -10.24
C CYS A 191 12.85 10.95 -11.43
N GLU A 192 13.13 10.50 -12.64
CA GLU A 192 12.79 11.20 -13.88
C GLU A 192 11.62 10.50 -14.58
N ASP A 193 11.89 9.58 -15.50
CA ASP A 193 10.85 8.86 -16.24
C ASP A 193 11.24 7.40 -16.48
N ALA A 194 10.25 6.62 -16.93
CA ALA A 194 10.43 5.24 -17.33
C ALA A 194 10.88 5.16 -18.80
N TYR A 195 11.68 4.15 -19.13
CA TYR A 195 12.14 3.85 -20.49
C TYR A 195 11.79 2.43 -20.89
N GLY A 196 11.77 2.17 -22.21
CA GLY A 196 11.61 0.85 -22.78
C GLY A 196 10.36 0.14 -22.28
N ILE A 197 10.50 -1.11 -21.82
CA ILE A 197 9.39 -1.93 -21.35
C ILE A 197 8.63 -1.29 -20.17
N GLU A 198 9.29 -0.51 -19.33
CA GLU A 198 8.64 0.18 -18.22
C GLU A 198 7.69 1.29 -18.73
N GLN A 199 8.09 1.99 -19.80
CA GLN A 199 7.23 2.97 -20.45
C GLN A 199 6.10 2.28 -21.24
N GLN A 200 6.37 1.15 -21.87
CA GLN A 200 5.35 0.30 -22.49
C GLN A 200 4.33 -0.17 -21.47
N SER A 201 4.77 -0.58 -20.27
CA SER A 201 3.90 -0.95 -19.15
C SER A 201 3.05 0.22 -18.65
N ARG A 202 3.59 1.43 -18.57
CA ARG A 202 2.82 2.62 -18.15
C ARG A 202 1.65 2.94 -19.08
N LYS A 203 1.77 2.62 -20.36
CA LYS A 203 0.73 2.83 -21.37
C LYS A 203 -0.26 1.66 -21.47
N TYR A 204 -0.01 0.57 -20.74
CA TYR A 204 -0.86 -0.63 -20.80
C TYR A 204 -2.28 -0.32 -20.33
N LYS A 205 -3.28 -0.59 -21.20
CA LYS A 205 -4.69 -0.31 -20.94
C LYS A 205 -5.00 1.14 -20.53
N GLY A 206 -4.28 2.10 -21.11
CA GLY A 206 -4.43 3.51 -20.83
C GLY A 206 -3.33 4.04 -19.91
N GLN A 207 -3.66 4.46 -18.68
CA GLN A 207 -2.67 4.91 -17.70
C GLN A 207 -2.49 3.86 -16.60
N ASN A 208 -1.41 3.10 -16.69
CA ASN A 208 -1.04 2.10 -15.69
C ASN A 208 0.00 2.70 -14.72
N ARG A 209 -0.44 3.56 -13.82
CA ARG A 209 0.39 4.16 -12.76
C ARG A 209 0.05 3.58 -11.39
N ASN A 210 0.99 3.70 -10.46
CA ASN A 210 0.67 3.39 -9.06
C ASN A 210 -0.39 4.35 -8.54
N MET A 211 -1.50 3.80 -8.10
CA MET A 211 -2.63 4.53 -7.54
C MET A 211 -3.10 3.83 -6.27
N LEU A 212 -3.34 4.60 -5.22
CA LEU A 212 -3.86 4.08 -3.95
C LEU A 212 -5.05 4.93 -3.50
N THR A 213 -5.86 4.32 -2.64
CA THR A 213 -6.87 4.98 -1.83
C THR A 213 -6.39 5.09 -0.40
N THR A 214 -6.84 6.11 0.34
CA THR A 214 -6.49 6.21 1.77
C THR A 214 -7.12 5.09 2.59
N ASN A 215 -8.30 4.57 2.19
CA ASN A 215 -8.94 3.42 2.81
C ASN A 215 -8.09 2.15 2.70
N ALA A 216 -7.62 1.80 1.50
CA ALA A 216 -6.77 0.63 1.30
C ALA A 216 -5.42 0.76 2.02
N THR A 217 -4.85 1.96 2.01
CA THR A 217 -3.58 2.26 2.67
C THR A 217 -3.71 2.16 4.19
N ALA A 218 -4.76 2.75 4.77
CA ALA A 218 -5.02 2.70 6.21
C ALA A 218 -5.30 1.27 6.68
N ARG A 219 -6.08 0.50 5.90
CA ARG A 219 -6.33 -0.92 6.19
C ARG A 219 -5.03 -1.72 6.23
N LEU A 220 -4.15 -1.59 5.24
CA LEU A 220 -2.87 -2.32 5.22
C LEU A 220 -2.02 -1.96 6.44
N LEU A 221 -1.89 -0.68 6.74
CA LEU A 221 -1.12 -0.23 7.89
C LEU A 221 -1.73 -0.71 9.22
N ALA A 222 -3.05 -0.72 9.35
CA ALA A 222 -3.75 -1.25 10.53
C ALA A 222 -3.53 -2.77 10.69
N GLU A 223 -3.59 -3.55 9.60
CA GLU A 223 -3.28 -4.98 9.63
C GLU A 223 -1.82 -5.25 10.06
N ILE A 224 -0.86 -4.43 9.59
CA ILE A 224 0.55 -4.51 10.01
C ILE A 224 0.69 -4.12 11.49
N ALA A 225 0.12 -3.00 11.89
CA ALA A 225 0.19 -2.46 13.26
C ALA A 225 -0.37 -3.42 14.31
N THR A 226 -1.44 -4.13 13.97
CA THR A 226 -2.09 -5.13 14.84
C THR A 226 -1.53 -6.54 14.69
N ARG A 227 -0.42 -6.75 13.94
CA ARG A 227 0.29 -8.01 13.70
C ARG A 227 -0.55 -9.07 12.97
N ARG A 228 -1.53 -8.62 12.18
CA ARG A 228 -2.42 -9.53 11.41
C ARG A 228 -1.97 -9.76 9.98
N PHE A 229 -1.16 -8.83 9.42
CA PHE A 229 -0.66 -9.00 8.05
C PHE A 229 0.48 -10.00 8.02
N VAL A 230 0.34 -11.05 7.25
CA VAL A 230 1.20 -12.24 7.18
C VAL A 230 1.19 -13.03 8.49
N ASN A 231 1.96 -12.62 9.49
CA ASN A 231 1.98 -13.11 10.88
C ASN A 231 2.66 -12.08 11.80
N GLU A 232 2.77 -12.39 13.08
CA GLU A 232 3.34 -11.48 14.08
C GLU A 232 4.83 -11.17 13.81
N ILE A 233 5.63 -12.17 13.46
CA ILE A 233 7.08 -12.01 13.21
C ILE A 233 7.29 -11.07 12.02
N ARG A 234 6.59 -11.30 10.91
CA ARG A 234 6.68 -10.49 9.70
C ARG A 234 6.14 -9.09 9.90
N SER A 235 5.03 -8.95 10.62
CA SER A 235 4.49 -7.63 10.96
C SER A 235 5.43 -6.83 11.84
N ASN A 236 6.09 -7.46 12.82
CA ASN A 236 7.09 -6.79 13.66
C ASN A 236 8.32 -6.36 12.85
N ALA A 237 8.77 -7.17 11.87
CA ALA A 237 9.85 -6.78 10.96
C ALA A 237 9.47 -5.55 10.13
N MET A 238 8.25 -5.51 9.56
CA MET A 238 7.74 -4.35 8.84
C MET A 238 7.65 -3.11 9.73
N LEU A 239 7.13 -3.23 10.93
CA LEU A 239 7.08 -2.13 11.91
C LEU A 239 8.48 -1.64 12.28
N GLY A 240 9.46 -2.53 12.43
CA GLY A 240 10.86 -2.14 12.67
C GLY A 240 11.39 -1.20 11.59
N LEU A 241 11.11 -1.48 10.30
CA LEU A 241 11.51 -0.64 9.18
C LEU A 241 10.73 0.69 9.09
N MET A 242 9.49 0.71 9.57
CA MET A 242 8.61 1.89 9.55
C MET A 242 8.74 2.77 10.80
N SER A 243 9.47 2.35 11.83
CA SER A 243 9.65 3.11 13.07
C SER A 243 10.33 4.45 12.79
N ARG A 244 9.79 5.53 13.37
CA ARG A 244 10.31 6.90 13.20
C ARG A 244 10.65 7.52 14.53
N ASP A 245 11.88 8.00 14.67
CA ASP A 245 12.27 8.86 15.77
C ASP A 245 11.89 10.30 15.45
N TRP A 246 10.71 10.71 15.89
CA TRP A 246 10.20 12.07 15.69
C TRP A 246 10.78 13.09 16.68
N THR A 247 11.62 12.67 17.63
CA THR A 247 12.31 13.55 18.57
C THR A 247 13.64 14.10 18.04
N THR A 248 14.07 13.62 16.87
CA THR A 248 15.29 14.06 16.19
C THR A 248 15.19 15.51 15.71
N THR A 249 16.34 16.15 15.50
CA THR A 249 16.47 17.51 14.98
C THR A 249 16.76 17.56 13.48
N ASP A 250 16.28 16.56 12.72
CA ASP A 250 16.48 16.48 11.28
C ASP A 250 15.92 17.72 10.58
N LYS A 251 16.73 18.36 9.72
CA LYS A 251 16.40 19.59 8.99
C LYS A 251 15.93 19.34 7.56
N ASP A 252 15.97 18.10 7.07
CA ASP A 252 15.44 17.78 5.75
C ASP A 252 13.93 18.05 5.72
N PRO A 253 13.44 18.95 4.84
CA PRO A 253 12.01 19.23 4.72
C PRO A 253 11.18 18.01 4.34
N ASN A 254 11.81 16.96 3.84
CA ASN A 254 11.18 15.69 3.50
C ASN A 254 11.49 14.56 4.48
N SER A 255 12.04 14.87 5.66
CA SER A 255 12.24 13.88 6.71
C SER A 255 10.92 13.23 7.10
N GLN A 256 10.86 11.90 6.93
CA GLN A 256 9.68 11.10 7.29
C GLN A 256 9.43 11.10 8.82
N SER A 257 10.46 11.41 9.61
CA SER A 257 10.36 11.42 11.08
C SER A 257 9.72 12.69 11.62
N VAL A 258 10.08 13.88 11.07
CA VAL A 258 9.76 15.17 11.72
C VAL A 258 8.89 16.11 10.86
N ASN A 259 8.77 15.89 9.55
CA ASN A 259 8.13 16.84 8.64
C ASN A 259 6.83 16.34 7.95
N PHE A 260 6.28 15.24 8.46
CA PHE A 260 4.96 14.70 8.12
C PHE A 260 4.15 14.53 9.41
N THR A 261 3.55 13.38 9.64
CA THR A 261 2.79 13.16 10.89
C THR A 261 3.62 13.37 12.15
N GLY A 262 4.95 13.13 12.11
CA GLY A 262 5.84 13.41 13.25
C GLY A 262 5.79 14.87 13.70
N LYS A 263 5.61 15.84 12.79
CA LYS A 263 5.43 17.25 13.15
C LYS A 263 4.20 17.47 14.04
N ALA A 264 3.12 16.73 13.80
CA ALA A 264 1.93 16.80 14.67
C ALA A 264 2.25 16.40 16.11
N LEU A 265 3.10 15.39 16.31
CA LEU A 265 3.54 14.94 17.65
C LEU A 265 4.43 15.98 18.32
N ILE A 266 5.34 16.62 17.56
CA ILE A 266 6.23 17.70 18.03
C ILE A 266 5.38 18.90 18.48
N ASP A 267 4.52 19.41 17.60
CA ASP A 267 3.73 20.62 17.82
C ASP A 267 2.77 20.47 19.00
N ASN A 268 2.20 19.27 19.17
CA ASN A 268 1.29 18.94 20.28
C ASN A 268 2.03 18.43 21.54
N LYS A 269 3.37 18.43 21.56
CA LYS A 269 4.20 17.97 22.69
C LYS A 269 3.79 16.58 23.20
N MET A 270 3.51 15.64 22.29
CA MET A 270 3.04 14.30 22.63
C MET A 270 4.17 13.38 23.11
N THR A 271 4.84 13.77 24.20
CA THR A 271 5.98 13.06 24.78
C THR A 271 5.67 11.58 24.99
N GLY A 272 6.58 10.70 24.55
CA GLY A 272 6.46 9.24 24.71
C GLY A 272 5.54 8.56 23.67
N ALA A 273 4.92 9.31 22.77
CA ALA A 273 4.21 8.71 21.64
C ALA A 273 5.18 7.98 20.72
N LYS A 274 4.72 6.89 20.13
CA LYS A 274 5.46 6.10 19.14
C LYS A 274 4.86 6.32 17.76
N LEU A 275 5.72 6.38 16.75
CA LEU A 275 5.35 6.63 15.37
C LEU A 275 5.93 5.58 14.42
N TRP A 276 5.09 5.03 13.56
CA TRP A 276 5.46 4.20 12.42
C TRP A 276 4.82 4.79 11.18
N SER A 277 5.61 5.11 10.16
CA SER A 277 5.04 5.74 8.97
C SER A 277 5.76 5.40 7.68
N LYS A 278 5.07 5.64 6.57
CA LYS A 278 5.64 5.72 5.24
C LYS A 278 5.09 6.93 4.52
N ALA A 279 5.93 7.92 4.36
CA ALA A 279 5.61 9.12 3.60
C ALA A 279 5.86 8.95 2.09
N GLY A 280 5.27 9.84 1.31
CA GLY A 280 5.48 9.93 -0.11
C GLY A 280 5.31 11.37 -0.59
N TRP A 281 6.22 11.82 -1.47
CA TRP A 281 6.14 13.17 -2.02
C TRP A 281 6.65 13.25 -3.46
N THR A 282 6.19 14.24 -4.18
CA THR A 282 6.64 14.66 -5.50
C THR A 282 6.50 16.16 -5.61
N SER A 283 6.73 16.74 -6.78
CA SER A 283 6.43 18.17 -7.03
C SER A 283 4.93 18.53 -6.92
N LYS A 284 4.03 17.54 -6.86
CA LYS A 284 2.58 17.79 -6.79
C LYS A 284 1.91 17.12 -5.59
N ALA A 285 2.45 16.03 -5.11
CA ALA A 285 1.85 15.19 -4.07
C ALA A 285 2.65 15.25 -2.76
N ARG A 286 1.94 15.27 -1.62
CA ARG A 286 2.51 15.10 -0.29
C ARG A 286 1.58 14.25 0.55
N HIS A 287 2.06 13.08 0.96
CA HIS A 287 1.27 12.02 1.58
C HIS A 287 1.96 11.47 2.81
N ASP A 288 1.18 11.02 3.77
CA ASP A 288 1.68 10.16 4.83
C ASP A 288 0.65 9.08 5.20
N ALA A 289 1.18 7.92 5.56
CA ALA A 289 0.45 6.82 6.18
C ALA A 289 1.14 6.51 7.51
N ALA A 290 0.50 6.86 8.60
CA ALA A 290 1.09 6.82 9.94
C ALA A 290 0.24 5.99 10.91
N TYR A 291 0.90 5.15 11.71
CA TYR A 291 0.35 4.54 12.91
C TYR A 291 0.97 5.17 14.14
N ILE A 292 0.15 5.51 15.11
CA ILE A 292 0.55 6.23 16.32
C ILE A 292 0.03 5.48 17.55
N GLU A 293 0.93 5.28 18.52
CA GLU A 293 0.57 4.88 19.89
C GLU A 293 0.91 6.03 20.85
N THR A 294 -0.08 6.51 21.60
CA THR A 294 0.13 7.57 22.58
C THR A 294 0.20 7.01 24.00
N THR A 295 0.80 7.75 24.92
CA THR A 295 0.93 7.35 26.33
C THR A 295 -0.40 7.27 27.07
N ASP A 296 -1.41 7.98 26.60
CA ASP A 296 -2.78 7.92 27.11
C ASP A 296 -3.63 6.79 26.48
N GLY A 297 -2.99 5.90 25.71
CA GLY A 297 -3.55 4.64 25.23
C GLY A 297 -4.28 4.71 23.89
N GLN A 298 -4.12 5.77 23.12
CA GLN A 298 -4.63 5.78 21.74
C GLN A 298 -3.75 4.88 20.86
N LYS A 299 -4.39 4.19 19.92
CA LYS A 299 -3.76 3.37 18.87
C LYS A 299 -4.50 3.65 17.58
N VAL A 300 -3.97 4.56 16.78
CA VAL A 300 -4.67 5.10 15.63
C VAL A 300 -3.82 5.10 14.38
N VAL A 301 -4.42 4.68 13.26
CA VAL A 301 -3.87 4.87 11.93
C VAL A 301 -4.48 6.12 11.33
N ILE A 302 -3.65 7.01 10.81
CA ILE A 302 -4.04 8.24 10.10
C ILE A 302 -3.34 8.23 8.75
N VAL A 303 -4.11 8.27 7.67
CA VAL A 303 -3.59 8.39 6.30
C VAL A 303 -4.13 9.67 5.69
N VAL A 304 -3.23 10.51 5.20
CA VAL A 304 -3.57 11.77 4.53
C VAL A 304 -2.84 11.84 3.19
N PHE A 305 -3.58 12.00 2.12
CA PHE A 305 -3.07 12.22 0.77
C PHE A 305 -3.48 13.61 0.29
N THR A 306 -2.50 14.38 -0.24
CA THR A 306 -2.77 15.69 -0.84
C THR A 306 -2.18 15.78 -2.24
N GLU A 307 -2.86 16.48 -3.14
CA GLU A 307 -2.43 16.74 -4.51
C GLU A 307 -2.42 18.26 -4.76
N ASN A 308 -1.45 18.74 -5.56
CA ASN A 308 -1.22 20.16 -5.89
C ASN A 308 -0.78 21.04 -4.70
N HIS A 309 -0.51 20.47 -3.54
CA HIS A 309 -0.08 21.15 -2.31
C HIS A 309 1.25 20.58 -1.76
N ALA A 310 2.15 20.14 -2.64
CA ALA A 310 3.38 19.44 -2.24
C ALA A 310 4.36 20.30 -1.43
N ASN A 311 4.39 21.62 -1.67
CA ASN A 311 5.29 22.56 -1.01
C ASN A 311 4.70 23.18 0.27
N GLU A 312 3.48 22.81 0.63
CA GLU A 312 2.78 23.30 1.82
C GLU A 312 2.86 22.23 2.91
N PHE A 313 3.99 22.22 3.63
CA PHE A 313 4.40 21.16 4.54
C PHE A 313 3.48 20.98 5.76
N GLU A 314 2.61 21.95 6.04
CA GLU A 314 1.77 21.98 7.24
C GLU A 314 0.48 21.15 7.12
N HIS A 315 0.01 20.87 5.91
CA HIS A 315 -1.34 20.29 5.73
C HIS A 315 -1.49 18.88 6.28
N VAL A 316 -0.54 17.99 5.95
CA VAL A 316 -0.56 16.59 6.45
C VAL A 316 -0.45 16.55 7.99
N PRO A 317 0.54 17.23 8.61
CA PRO A 317 0.60 17.30 10.08
C PRO A 317 -0.62 17.97 10.72
N ALA A 318 -1.19 18.99 10.11
CA ALA A 318 -2.36 19.69 10.68
C ALA A 318 -3.60 18.79 10.79
N VAL A 319 -3.88 17.95 9.77
CA VAL A 319 -4.97 16.98 9.86
C VAL A 319 -4.70 16.00 11.00
N ALA A 320 -3.48 15.44 11.07
CA ALA A 320 -3.12 14.48 12.13
C ALA A 320 -3.21 15.11 13.53
N ALA A 321 -2.71 16.33 13.72
CA ALA A 321 -2.77 17.06 14.98
C ALA A 321 -4.20 17.29 15.46
N LYS A 322 -5.09 17.75 14.56
CA LYS A 322 -6.51 17.98 14.89
C LYS A 322 -7.22 16.68 15.28
N VAL A 323 -6.99 15.60 14.55
CA VAL A 323 -7.57 14.28 14.87
C VAL A 323 -7.08 13.80 16.25
N LEU A 324 -5.77 13.83 16.50
CA LEU A 324 -5.19 13.35 17.77
C LEU A 324 -5.70 14.17 18.97
N ASN A 325 -5.79 15.49 18.84
CA ASN A 325 -6.29 16.36 19.90
C ASN A 325 -7.78 16.08 20.19
N ALA A 326 -8.63 15.98 19.16
CA ALA A 326 -10.05 15.69 19.35
C ALA A 326 -10.28 14.31 19.98
N LEU A 327 -9.48 13.30 19.59
CA LEU A 327 -9.53 11.96 20.22
C LEU A 327 -9.12 11.98 21.70
N LYS A 328 -8.24 12.89 22.12
CA LYS A 328 -7.85 13.07 23.51
C LYS A 328 -8.99 13.73 24.34
N GLU A 329 -9.69 14.69 23.75
CA GLU A 329 -10.82 15.40 24.39
C GLU A 329 -12.10 14.57 24.48
N SER A 330 -12.22 13.53 23.65
CA SER A 330 -13.43 12.66 23.59
C SER A 330 -13.43 11.52 24.63
N LYS A 331 -12.44 11.48 25.51
CA LYS A 331 -12.35 10.54 26.63
C LYS A 331 -13.00 11.12 27.88
#